data_154c86bbbb4dfcea5f83a26ef100d92e
#
_entry.id   154c86bbbb4dfcea5f83a26ef100d92e
#
_cell.length_a   1.000
_cell.length_b   1.000
_cell.length_c   1.000
_cell.angle_alpha   90.00
_cell.angle_beta   90.00
_cell.angle_gamma   90.00
#
_symmetry.space_group_name_H-M   'P 1'
#
loop_
_entity.id
_entity.type
_entity.pdbx_description
1 polymer ?
#
loop_
_entity_poly.entity_id
_entity_poly.type
_entity_poly.pdbx_seq_one_letter_code
_entity_poly.pdbx_strand_id
1 'polypeptide(L)'
;PYLFCGDTIFSAGCGRLFEGTAEQMYASFQQLAQLPDNTLICCAHEYTLSNLKFARAILPEDRGIETYQQQVEALRAKGLPSVPTQLQLERKINLFLRCHDTDLQRKLGFHTPPQHLHSVFSELRLRKDNF
;
A
#
# COMPACT_ATOMS: atom_id res chain seq x y z
N PRO A 1 -7.46 8.13 -16.61
CA PRO A 1 -6.23 8.88 -16.34
C PRO A 1 -5.10 7.97 -15.86
N TYR A 2 -3.86 8.41 -16.06
CA TYR A 2 -2.65 7.67 -15.67
C TYR A 2 -1.86 8.48 -14.66
N LEU A 3 -1.27 7.80 -13.67
CA LEU A 3 -0.33 8.38 -12.72
C LEU A 3 1.00 7.62 -12.83
N PHE A 4 2.06 8.32 -13.19
CA PHE A 4 3.41 7.79 -13.20
C PHE A 4 4.10 8.26 -11.93
N CYS A 5 4.24 7.36 -10.98
CA CYS A 5 4.65 7.70 -9.61
C CYS A 5 6.05 7.21 -9.23
N GLY A 6 6.82 6.69 -10.20
CA GLY A 6 8.17 6.23 -9.94
C GLY A 6 8.25 5.24 -8.79
N ASP A 7 9.12 5.53 -7.82
CA ASP A 7 9.33 4.69 -6.64
C ASP A 7 8.52 5.15 -5.42
N THR A 8 7.58 6.09 -5.57
CA THR A 8 6.78 6.61 -4.46
C THR A 8 5.74 5.59 -4.00
N ILE A 9 4.94 5.09 -4.94
CA ILE A 9 3.90 4.10 -4.65
C ILE A 9 4.10 2.88 -5.53
N PHE A 10 3.94 1.70 -4.94
CA PHE A 10 3.89 0.43 -5.65
C PHE A 10 2.54 -0.22 -5.43
N SER A 11 2.17 -1.19 -6.27
CA SER A 11 0.95 -1.95 -6.02
C SER A 11 1.06 -2.65 -4.67
N ALA A 12 0.07 -2.40 -3.81
CA ALA A 12 -0.01 -2.87 -2.43
C ALA A 12 1.08 -2.34 -1.49
N GLY A 13 1.84 -1.32 -1.87
CA GLY A 13 2.91 -0.81 -1.00
C GLY A 13 3.40 0.58 -1.36
N CYS A 14 4.51 0.95 -0.77
CA CYS A 14 5.21 2.21 -1.06
C CYS A 14 6.72 1.99 -1.11
N GLY A 15 7.43 2.98 -1.66
CA GLY A 15 8.89 2.98 -1.70
C GLY A 15 9.48 3.18 -0.31
N ARG A 16 10.77 2.84 -0.16
CA ARG A 16 11.50 3.10 1.07
C ARG A 16 11.74 4.58 1.25
N LEU A 17 11.89 5.00 2.52
CA LEU A 17 12.14 6.39 2.88
C LEU A 17 13.62 6.72 2.76
N PHE A 18 14.15 6.73 1.53
CA PHE A 18 15.54 7.14 1.28
C PHE A 18 15.71 8.66 1.36
N GLU A 19 14.67 9.39 0.97
CA GLU A 19 14.64 10.84 1.01
C GLU A 19 13.35 11.31 1.66
N GLY A 20 13.44 12.31 2.54
CA GLY A 20 12.28 12.84 3.24
C GLY A 20 11.85 11.98 4.43
N THR A 21 10.77 12.39 5.08
CA THR A 21 10.24 11.77 6.29
C THR A 21 8.97 10.98 5.98
N ALA A 22 8.55 10.13 6.95
CA ALA A 22 7.27 9.43 6.87
C ALA A 22 6.10 10.41 6.76
N GLU A 23 6.18 11.56 7.45
CA GLU A 23 5.16 12.60 7.36
C GLU A 23 5.04 13.16 5.94
N GLN A 24 6.17 13.45 5.28
CA GLN A 24 6.20 13.93 3.90
C GLN A 24 5.66 12.89 2.93
N MET A 25 6.04 11.62 3.10
CA MET A 25 5.55 10.55 2.24
C MET A 25 4.04 10.34 2.46
N TYR A 26 3.57 10.40 3.70
CA TYR A 26 2.14 10.32 4.01
C TYR A 26 1.38 11.45 3.33
N ALA A 27 1.89 12.69 3.38
CA ALA A 27 1.26 13.82 2.71
C ALA A 27 1.18 13.60 1.20
N SER A 28 2.23 13.07 0.58
CA SER A 28 2.23 12.71 -0.85
C SER A 28 1.16 11.65 -1.15
N PHE A 29 1.03 10.63 -0.31
CA PHE A 29 -0.01 9.60 -0.47
C PHE A 29 -1.41 10.18 -0.35
N GLN A 30 -1.62 11.15 0.54
CA GLN A 30 -2.92 11.81 0.67
C GLN A 30 -3.29 12.62 -0.58
N GLN A 31 -2.32 13.27 -1.22
CA GLN A 31 -2.55 13.95 -2.49
C GLN A 31 -2.92 12.96 -3.60
N LEU A 32 -2.20 11.85 -3.69
CA LEU A 32 -2.49 10.80 -4.67
C LEU A 32 -3.87 10.17 -4.43
N ALA A 33 -4.27 10.02 -3.17
CA ALA A 33 -5.54 9.43 -2.81
C ALA A 33 -6.75 10.29 -3.22
N GLN A 34 -6.55 11.57 -3.55
CA GLN A 34 -7.61 12.46 -4.01
C GLN A 34 -7.90 12.32 -5.51
N LEU A 35 -7.10 11.59 -6.25
CA LEU A 35 -7.30 11.36 -7.67
C LEU A 35 -8.52 10.46 -7.92
N PRO A 36 -9.11 10.48 -9.15
CA PRO A 36 -10.25 9.64 -9.47
C PRO A 36 -9.96 8.15 -9.29
N ASP A 37 -10.99 7.39 -8.93
CA ASP A 37 -10.89 5.93 -8.68
C ASP A 37 -10.37 5.15 -9.88
N ASN A 38 -10.66 5.60 -11.11
CA ASN A 38 -10.21 4.94 -12.32
C ASN A 38 -8.80 5.34 -12.76
N THR A 39 -8.06 6.10 -11.94
CA THR A 39 -6.68 6.46 -12.21
C THR A 39 -5.83 5.19 -12.21
N LEU A 40 -5.06 4.98 -13.28
CA LEU A 40 -4.11 3.87 -13.38
C LEU A 40 -2.79 4.25 -12.71
N ILE A 41 -2.36 3.41 -11.78
CA ILE A 41 -1.11 3.60 -11.05
C ILE A 41 -0.01 2.88 -11.82
N CYS A 42 0.90 3.65 -12.40
CA CYS A 42 2.02 3.14 -13.19
C CYS A 42 3.29 3.23 -12.35
N CYS A 43 3.60 2.15 -11.64
CA CYS A 43 4.79 2.10 -10.78
C CYS A 43 6.04 1.77 -11.59
N ALA A 44 7.21 2.12 -11.01
CA ALA A 44 8.48 1.86 -11.66
C ALA A 44 8.89 0.38 -11.61
N HIS A 45 8.43 -0.38 -10.60
CA HIS A 45 8.86 -1.76 -10.35
C HIS A 45 7.69 -2.69 -10.03
N GLU A 46 7.88 -3.98 -10.33
CA GLU A 46 6.90 -5.04 -10.08
C GLU A 46 7.19 -5.71 -8.72
N TYR A 47 6.78 -5.05 -7.62
CA TYR A 47 6.99 -5.56 -6.27
C TYR A 47 5.70 -6.06 -5.60
N THR A 48 4.66 -6.29 -6.39
CA THR A 48 3.30 -6.53 -5.90
C THR A 48 3.20 -7.73 -4.96
N LEU A 49 3.78 -8.89 -5.33
CA LEU A 49 3.69 -10.09 -4.49
C LEU A 49 4.38 -9.91 -3.14
N SER A 50 5.57 -9.31 -3.14
CA SER A 50 6.29 -9.03 -1.90
C SER A 50 5.48 -8.10 -0.98
N ASN A 51 4.88 -7.06 -1.56
CA ASN A 51 4.06 -6.11 -0.82
C ASN A 51 2.79 -6.77 -0.28
N LEU A 52 2.16 -7.66 -1.05
CA LEU A 52 0.97 -8.39 -0.62
C LEU A 52 1.27 -9.38 0.50
N LYS A 53 2.42 -10.02 0.49
CA LYS A 53 2.86 -10.88 1.59
C LYS A 53 2.94 -10.11 2.89
N PHE A 54 3.50 -8.91 2.85
CA PHE A 54 3.55 -8.02 4.01
C PHE A 54 2.13 -7.63 4.45
N ALA A 55 1.28 -7.20 3.53
CA ALA A 55 -0.09 -6.80 3.85
C ALA A 55 -0.87 -7.95 4.51
N ARG A 56 -0.70 -9.18 4.01
CA ARG A 56 -1.30 -10.37 4.60
C ARG A 56 -0.77 -10.67 6.00
N ALA A 57 0.50 -10.41 6.26
CA ALA A 57 1.08 -10.59 7.59
C ALA A 57 0.48 -9.62 8.61
N ILE A 58 0.17 -8.39 8.19
CA ILE A 58 -0.45 -7.38 9.06
C ILE A 58 -1.96 -7.63 9.22
N LEU A 59 -2.68 -7.90 8.13
CA LEU A 59 -4.14 -8.12 8.10
C LEU A 59 -4.46 -9.49 7.50
N PRO A 60 -4.20 -10.60 8.22
CA PRO A 60 -4.39 -11.95 7.66
C PRO A 60 -5.86 -12.30 7.37
N GLU A 61 -6.80 -11.59 7.97
CA GLU A 61 -8.23 -11.84 7.81
C GLU A 61 -8.89 -10.96 6.73
N ASP A 62 -8.12 -10.07 6.10
CA ASP A 62 -8.65 -9.19 5.06
C ASP A 62 -8.82 -9.96 3.76
N ARG A 63 -10.08 -10.19 3.38
CA ARG A 63 -10.41 -10.99 2.19
C ARG A 63 -10.07 -10.30 0.89
N GLY A 64 -10.14 -8.97 0.85
CA GLY A 64 -9.79 -8.20 -0.34
C GLY A 64 -8.31 -8.39 -0.70
N ILE A 65 -7.45 -8.30 0.30
CA ILE A 65 -6.01 -8.53 0.13
C ILE A 65 -5.75 -9.98 -0.27
N GLU A 66 -6.39 -10.94 0.40
CA GLU A 66 -6.23 -12.37 0.08
C GLU A 66 -6.64 -12.67 -1.37
N THR A 67 -7.81 -12.20 -1.79
CA THR A 67 -8.30 -12.43 -3.15
C THR A 67 -7.35 -11.83 -4.18
N TYR A 68 -6.89 -10.62 -3.95
CA TYR A 68 -5.98 -9.97 -4.88
C TYR A 68 -4.63 -10.68 -4.92
N GLN A 69 -4.13 -11.17 -3.79
CA GLN A 69 -2.89 -11.94 -3.76
C GLN A 69 -3.00 -13.19 -4.64
N GLN A 70 -4.12 -13.90 -4.55
CA GLN A 70 -4.36 -15.08 -5.39
C GLN A 70 -4.38 -14.73 -6.88
N GLN A 71 -5.01 -13.59 -7.24
CA GLN A 71 -5.03 -13.12 -8.63
C GLN A 71 -3.63 -12.79 -9.14
N VAL A 72 -2.82 -12.12 -8.32
CA VAL A 72 -1.45 -11.74 -8.71
C VAL A 72 -0.56 -12.97 -8.81
N GLU A 73 -0.70 -13.93 -7.90
CA GLU A 73 0.04 -15.20 -7.98
C GLU A 73 -0.24 -15.92 -9.30
N ALA A 74 -1.52 -15.96 -9.73
CA ALA A 74 -1.91 -16.55 -10.99
C ALA A 74 -1.32 -15.80 -12.20
N LEU A 75 -1.34 -14.45 -12.16
CA LEU A 75 -0.72 -13.64 -13.21
C LEU A 75 0.78 -13.89 -13.30
N ARG A 76 1.48 -13.86 -12.16
CA ARG A 76 2.93 -14.04 -12.16
C ARG A 76 3.34 -15.45 -12.55
N ALA A 77 2.54 -16.46 -12.24
CA ALA A 77 2.79 -17.84 -12.68
C ALA A 77 2.75 -17.95 -14.21
N LYS A 78 1.98 -17.08 -14.87
CA LYS A 78 1.90 -17.00 -16.34
C LYS A 78 2.92 -16.02 -16.94
N GLY A 79 3.77 -15.41 -16.12
CA GLY A 79 4.72 -14.40 -16.57
C GLY A 79 4.08 -13.06 -16.92
N LEU A 80 2.85 -12.81 -16.48
CA LEU A 80 2.12 -11.58 -16.79
C LEU A 80 2.34 -10.54 -15.68
N PRO A 81 2.40 -9.23 -16.01
CA PRO A 81 2.56 -8.18 -15.01
C PRO A 81 1.28 -7.93 -14.22
N SER A 82 1.41 -7.44 -12.99
CA SER A 82 0.28 -6.99 -12.17
C SER A 82 0.07 -5.48 -12.24
N VAL A 83 0.99 -4.74 -12.81
CA VAL A 83 0.91 -3.28 -12.98
C VAL A 83 0.62 -2.94 -14.44
N PRO A 84 -0.07 -1.83 -14.74
CA PRO A 84 -0.64 -0.86 -13.80
C PRO A 84 -1.89 -1.37 -13.09
N THR A 85 -2.23 -0.74 -11.94
CA THR A 85 -3.44 -1.03 -11.19
C THR A 85 -4.29 0.24 -11.08
N GLN A 86 -5.59 0.06 -10.80
CA GLN A 86 -6.47 1.21 -10.57
C GLN A 86 -6.38 1.69 -9.13
N LEU A 87 -6.46 3.00 -8.92
CA LEU A 87 -6.45 3.61 -7.59
C LEU A 87 -7.58 3.06 -6.71
N GLN A 88 -8.74 2.78 -7.28
CA GLN A 88 -9.86 2.17 -6.57
C GLN A 88 -9.45 0.86 -5.88
N LEU A 89 -8.72 0.01 -6.59
CA LEU A 89 -8.21 -1.24 -6.04
C LEU A 89 -7.14 -0.99 -4.99
N GLU A 90 -6.20 -0.06 -5.26
CA GLU A 90 -5.13 0.26 -4.33
C GLU A 90 -5.69 0.77 -2.98
N ARG A 91 -6.79 1.52 -2.98
CA ARG A 91 -7.43 1.97 -1.73
C ARG A 91 -7.86 0.81 -0.85
N LYS A 92 -8.16 -0.36 -1.43
CA LYS A 92 -8.59 -1.55 -0.69
C LYS A 92 -7.43 -2.40 -0.22
N ILE A 93 -6.37 -2.49 -1.01
CA ILE A 93 -5.29 -3.46 -0.77
C ILE A 93 -3.99 -2.83 -0.29
N ASN A 94 -3.77 -1.54 -0.53
CA ASN A 94 -2.53 -0.86 -0.14
C ASN A 94 -2.68 -0.28 1.27
N LEU A 95 -2.02 -0.88 2.25
CA LEU A 95 -2.13 -0.47 3.65
C LEU A 95 -1.67 0.97 3.87
N PHE A 96 -0.73 1.46 3.06
CA PHE A 96 -0.25 2.84 3.15
C PHE A 96 -1.31 3.87 2.74
N LEU A 97 -2.38 3.45 2.06
CA LEU A 97 -3.55 4.26 1.78
C LEU A 97 -4.68 4.05 2.80
N ARG A 98 -4.48 3.16 3.79
CA ARG A 98 -5.49 2.79 4.78
C ARG A 98 -5.10 3.19 6.21
N CYS A 99 -4.26 4.20 6.38
CA CYS A 99 -3.80 4.63 7.72
C CYS A 99 -4.95 5.08 8.62
N HIS A 100 -6.09 5.46 8.07
CA HIS A 100 -7.30 5.84 8.80
C HIS A 100 -8.12 4.63 9.29
N ASP A 101 -7.79 3.41 8.84
CA ASP A 101 -8.53 2.19 9.18
C ASP A 101 -8.23 1.79 10.63
N THR A 102 -9.28 1.71 11.47
CA THR A 102 -9.13 1.42 12.88
C THR A 102 -8.65 -0.01 13.15
N ASP A 103 -9.04 -0.97 12.32
CA ASP A 103 -8.56 -2.35 12.46
C ASP A 103 -7.05 -2.43 12.17
N LEU A 104 -6.60 -1.73 11.14
CA LEU A 104 -5.16 -1.62 10.84
C LEU A 104 -4.42 -0.98 12.01
N GLN A 105 -4.94 0.12 12.54
CA GLN A 105 -4.32 0.82 13.68
C GLN A 105 -4.15 -0.10 14.88
N ARG A 106 -5.18 -0.89 15.22
CA ARG A 106 -5.12 -1.86 16.31
C ARG A 106 -4.06 -2.94 16.08
N LYS A 107 -4.00 -3.48 14.87
CA LYS A 107 -3.00 -4.50 14.53
C LYS A 107 -1.57 -3.97 14.64
N LEU A 108 -1.39 -2.67 14.46
CA LEU A 108 -0.09 -2.01 14.62
C LEU A 108 0.20 -1.57 16.05
N GLY A 109 -0.71 -1.82 16.99
CA GLY A 109 -0.51 -1.48 18.40
C GLY A 109 -1.12 -0.15 18.84
N PHE A 110 -1.87 0.54 17.99
CA PHE A 110 -2.56 1.77 18.35
C PHE A 110 -3.92 1.43 18.95
N HIS A 111 -3.98 1.28 20.28
CA HIS A 111 -5.21 0.93 21.00
C HIS A 111 -6.13 2.12 21.22
N THR A 112 -5.62 3.34 21.05
CA THR A 112 -6.39 4.57 21.02
C THR A 112 -6.11 5.27 19.68
N PRO A 113 -7.04 6.10 19.16
CA PRO A 113 -6.80 6.81 17.91
C PRO A 113 -5.50 7.62 18.00
N PRO A 114 -4.58 7.48 17.02
CA PRO A 114 -3.33 8.24 17.03
C PRO A 114 -3.62 9.73 16.82
N GLN A 115 -2.79 10.60 17.41
CA GLN A 115 -2.91 12.03 17.22
C GLN A 115 -2.67 12.44 15.77
N HIS A 116 -1.75 11.74 15.09
CA HIS A 116 -1.40 11.99 13.70
C HIS A 116 -1.41 10.69 12.91
N LEU A 117 -2.09 10.67 11.76
CA LEU A 117 -2.16 9.47 10.91
C LEU A 117 -0.81 9.13 10.27
N HIS A 118 0.09 10.10 10.10
CA HIS A 118 1.43 9.79 9.61
C HIS A 118 2.22 8.88 10.57
N SER A 119 1.82 8.80 11.84
CA SER A 119 2.41 7.84 12.79
C SER A 119 2.08 6.40 12.41
N VAL A 120 0.88 6.15 11.89
CA VAL A 120 0.48 4.83 11.36
C VAL A 120 1.31 4.50 10.13
N PHE A 121 1.48 5.46 9.22
CA PHE A 121 2.31 5.29 8.02
C PHE A 121 3.76 4.96 8.41
N SER A 122 4.31 5.68 9.38
CA SER A 122 5.67 5.45 9.87
C SER A 122 5.85 4.04 10.42
N GLU A 123 4.89 3.57 11.23
CA GLU A 123 4.94 2.23 11.81
C GLU A 123 4.84 1.14 10.72
N LEU A 124 3.96 1.34 9.74
CA LEU A 124 3.88 0.44 8.59
C LEU A 124 5.21 0.35 7.85
N ARG A 125 5.85 1.49 7.58
CA ARG A 125 7.12 1.51 6.85
C ARG A 125 8.22 0.83 7.65
N LEU A 126 8.27 1.07 8.96
CA LEU A 126 9.23 0.42 9.84
C LEU A 126 9.08 -1.09 9.82
N ARG A 127 7.85 -1.59 9.95
CA ARG A 127 7.58 -3.04 9.92
C ARG A 127 7.91 -3.64 8.57
N LYS A 128 7.61 -2.93 7.48
CA LYS A 128 7.94 -3.39 6.13
C LYS A 128 9.46 -3.48 5.93
N ASP A 129 10.20 -2.51 6.45
CA ASP A 129 11.67 -2.51 6.34
C ASP A 129 12.30 -3.68 7.09
N ASN A 130 11.63 -4.20 8.13
CA ASN A 130 12.09 -5.32 8.94
C ASN A 130 11.39 -6.64 8.59
N PHE A 131 10.57 -6.65 7.57
CA PHE A 131 9.86 -7.83 7.11
C PHE A 131 10.75 -8.65 6.14
#